data_27219b96c26837423b7c5f9b10094284
#
_entry.id   27219b96c26837423b7c5f9b10094284
#
_cell.length_a   1.000
_cell.length_b   1.000
_cell.length_c   1.000
_cell.angle_alpha   90.00
_cell.angle_beta   90.00
_cell.angle_gamma   90.00
#
_symmetry.space_group_name_H-M   'P 1'
#
loop_
_entity.id
_entity.type
_entity.pdbx_description
1 polymer ?
#
loop_
_entity_poly.entity_id
_entity_poly.type
_entity_poly.pdbx_seq_one_letter_code
_entity_poly.pdbx_strand_id
1 'polypeptide(L)'
;MKKYSLREYREMNAYMLNPLYDRPLSPIPVLFIPGNAGSFAQVRSMASSAFYQYWNRWFEVPSDDMQDVPGPTAWFSIDFNEDFSAFHGKTLEDQAYYVNEVVRYLRAMYSRQGNMSVGIVGHSMGGIVARLALTLPNAEPSSIDTIVTLSTPHAFPPVPFERSMEQVYARINAYKNDTMPLIVSIAGGILDTQLSSDASSLSLFEDGKAPERSLSTFTTALASLWSSVDHLAIVWCDQLRARIARSFLRDYAYFGSDFAHRTRHSIRDQRR
;
A
#
# COMPACT_ATOMS: atom_id res chain seq x y z
N MET A 1 -3.63 13.41 25.01
CA MET A 1 -2.89 12.20 24.62
C MET A 1 -3.06 11.98 23.13
N LYS A 2 -1.97 11.79 22.36
CA LYS A 2 -2.10 11.46 20.94
C LYS A 2 -2.63 10.04 20.82
N LYS A 3 -3.76 9.84 20.14
CA LYS A 3 -4.39 8.52 20.00
C LYS A 3 -3.55 7.60 19.10
N TYR A 4 -2.94 8.14 18.03
CA TYR A 4 -2.16 7.40 17.03
C TYR A 4 -0.79 8.03 16.83
N SER A 5 0.17 7.25 16.29
CA SER A 5 1.51 7.75 15.98
C SER A 5 2.06 7.18 14.68
N LEU A 6 2.96 7.95 14.05
CA LEU A 6 3.72 7.52 12.87
C LEU A 6 5.08 6.98 13.33
N ARG A 7 5.46 5.83 12.77
CA ARG A 7 6.75 5.16 13.00
C ARG A 7 7.51 5.06 11.69
N GLU A 8 8.75 5.49 11.66
CA GLU A 8 9.68 5.25 10.56
C GLU A 8 10.45 3.95 10.82
N TYR A 9 10.54 3.09 9.80
CA TYR A 9 11.42 1.93 9.84
C TYR A 9 12.80 2.29 9.28
N ARG A 10 13.85 1.95 10.03
CA ARG A 10 15.24 2.07 9.59
C ARG A 10 15.97 0.76 9.79
N GLU A 11 16.61 0.27 8.73
CA GLU A 11 17.46 -0.92 8.83
C GLU A 11 18.73 -0.59 9.61
N MET A 12 19.08 -1.43 10.59
CA MET A 12 20.21 -1.16 11.50
C MET A 12 21.55 -1.06 10.74
N ASN A 13 21.71 -1.86 9.68
CA ASN A 13 22.94 -1.88 8.88
C ASN A 13 23.02 -0.75 7.85
N ALA A 14 21.99 0.09 7.72
CA ALA A 14 21.95 1.18 6.76
C ALA A 14 23.14 2.15 6.92
N TYR A 15 23.54 2.40 8.16
CA TYR A 15 24.70 3.27 8.46
C TYR A 15 26.04 2.63 8.13
N MET A 16 26.17 1.30 8.20
CA MET A 16 27.40 0.59 7.93
C MET A 16 27.64 0.36 6.42
N LEU A 17 26.58 0.23 5.65
CA LEU A 17 26.65 -0.04 4.21
C LEU A 17 26.75 1.22 3.36
N ASN A 18 26.62 2.40 3.94
CA ASN A 18 26.55 3.64 3.20
C ASN A 18 27.51 4.73 3.68
N PRO A 19 28.77 4.72 3.25
CA PRO A 19 29.64 5.91 3.34
C PRO A 19 29.17 7.08 2.45
N LEU A 20 28.15 6.87 1.59
CA LEU A 20 27.56 7.83 0.67
C LEU A 20 26.21 8.39 1.19
N TYR A 21 25.89 8.23 2.45
CA TYR A 21 24.66 8.76 3.09
C TYR A 21 24.55 10.30 3.01
N ASP A 22 25.64 11.00 2.68
CA ASP A 22 25.64 12.43 2.41
C ASP A 22 25.07 12.83 1.03
N ARG A 23 24.73 11.87 0.17
CA ARG A 23 23.98 12.20 -1.05
C ARG A 23 22.49 12.23 -0.73
N PRO A 24 21.79 13.30 -1.11
CA PRO A 24 20.34 13.37 -0.94
C PRO A 24 19.67 12.37 -1.89
N LEU A 25 19.64 11.10 -1.48
CA LEU A 25 18.79 10.11 -2.14
C LEU A 25 17.36 10.54 -1.89
N SER A 26 16.58 10.65 -2.95
CA SER A 26 15.15 10.94 -2.89
C SER A 26 14.39 9.65 -2.58
N PRO A 27 14.13 9.31 -1.31
CA PRO A 27 13.43 8.07 -1.02
C PRO A 27 11.96 8.21 -1.37
N ILE A 28 11.40 7.10 -1.83
CA ILE A 28 9.98 6.95 -2.12
C ILE A 28 9.26 6.62 -0.82
N PRO A 29 8.34 7.45 -0.33
CA PRO A 29 7.62 7.15 0.89
C PRO A 29 6.60 6.04 0.66
N VAL A 30 6.68 4.98 1.46
CA VAL A 30 5.70 3.88 1.51
C VAL A 30 5.13 3.80 2.91
N LEU A 31 3.81 3.87 3.02
CA LEU A 31 3.08 3.83 4.27
C LEU A 31 2.41 2.47 4.46
N PHE A 32 2.76 1.76 5.52
CA PHE A 32 2.08 0.54 5.94
C PHE A 32 0.95 0.86 6.92
N ILE A 33 -0.23 0.31 6.66
CA ILE A 33 -1.42 0.46 7.49
C ILE A 33 -1.79 -0.91 8.05
N PRO A 34 -1.62 -1.15 9.36
CA PRO A 34 -1.97 -2.42 9.99
C PRO A 34 -3.48 -2.65 10.02
N GLY A 35 -3.87 -3.92 10.17
CA GLY A 35 -5.28 -4.32 10.27
C GLY A 35 -5.87 -4.16 11.67
N ASN A 36 -7.00 -4.85 11.88
CA ASN A 36 -7.68 -4.93 13.18
C ASN A 36 -6.74 -5.48 14.26
N ALA A 37 -6.59 -4.76 15.34
CA ALA A 37 -5.65 -5.10 16.43
C ALA A 37 -4.21 -5.38 15.93
N GLY A 38 -3.84 -4.83 14.76
CA GLY A 38 -2.55 -5.07 14.13
C GLY A 38 -1.45 -4.16 14.67
N SER A 39 -0.22 -4.67 14.68
CA SER A 39 0.95 -3.93 15.15
C SER A 39 1.64 -3.19 14.01
N PHE A 40 2.13 -1.98 14.29
CA PHE A 40 3.00 -1.23 13.38
C PHE A 40 4.29 -2.00 13.02
N ALA A 41 4.73 -2.93 13.88
CA ALA A 41 5.95 -3.72 13.65
C ALA A 41 5.83 -4.70 12.46
N GLN A 42 4.63 -4.97 11.96
CA GLN A 42 4.40 -5.84 10.80
C GLN A 42 5.08 -5.33 9.52
N VAL A 43 5.37 -4.03 9.41
CA VAL A 43 6.09 -3.43 8.26
C VAL A 43 7.52 -3.96 8.10
N ARG A 44 8.14 -4.44 9.18
CA ARG A 44 9.57 -4.74 9.28
C ARG A 44 10.07 -5.66 8.17
N SER A 45 9.34 -6.73 7.89
CA SER A 45 9.77 -7.72 6.89
C SER A 45 9.78 -7.18 5.46
N MET A 46 8.79 -6.37 5.09
CA MET A 46 8.70 -5.73 3.76
C MET A 46 9.74 -4.62 3.61
N ALA A 47 9.87 -3.78 4.62
CA ALA A 47 10.82 -2.68 4.64
C ALA A 47 12.28 -3.17 4.56
N SER A 48 12.62 -4.21 5.33
CA SER A 48 13.92 -4.87 5.26
C SER A 48 14.18 -5.49 3.87
N SER A 49 13.18 -6.16 3.31
CA SER A 49 13.30 -6.72 1.95
C SER A 49 13.55 -5.64 0.89
N ALA A 50 12.86 -4.51 0.99
CA ALA A 50 13.06 -3.38 0.08
C ALA A 50 14.47 -2.80 0.21
N PHE A 51 14.95 -2.64 1.45
CA PHE A 51 16.29 -2.16 1.72
C PHE A 51 17.35 -3.05 1.07
N TYR A 52 17.34 -4.35 1.35
CA TYR A 52 18.36 -5.27 0.80
C TYR A 52 18.25 -5.41 -0.71
N GLN A 53 17.07 -5.40 -1.31
CA GLN A 53 16.93 -5.45 -2.76
C GLN A 53 17.46 -4.18 -3.44
N TYR A 54 17.28 -3.02 -2.84
CA TYR A 54 17.84 -1.78 -3.36
C TYR A 54 19.36 -1.81 -3.32
N TRP A 55 19.96 -2.12 -2.17
CA TRP A 55 21.41 -2.10 -1.99
C TRP A 55 22.13 -3.20 -2.76
N ASN A 56 21.59 -4.42 -2.82
CA ASN A 56 22.17 -5.48 -3.65
C ASN A 56 22.22 -5.05 -5.12
N ARG A 57 21.17 -4.39 -5.60
CA ARG A 57 21.13 -3.88 -6.97
C ARG A 57 22.12 -2.74 -7.20
N TRP A 58 22.29 -1.88 -6.21
CA TRP A 58 23.26 -0.78 -6.26
C TRP A 58 24.68 -1.27 -6.49
N PHE A 59 25.08 -2.37 -5.89
CA PHE A 59 26.41 -2.94 -6.08
C PHE A 59 26.60 -3.67 -7.41
N GLU A 60 25.52 -4.03 -8.11
CA GLU A 60 25.53 -4.73 -9.40
C GLU A 60 25.52 -3.78 -10.61
N VAL A 61 25.18 -2.50 -10.44
CA VAL A 61 25.07 -1.52 -11.53
C VAL A 61 26.39 -0.79 -11.70
N PRO A 62 26.96 -0.71 -12.94
CA PRO A 62 28.15 0.10 -13.23
C PRO A 62 27.92 1.57 -12.87
N SER A 63 28.98 2.26 -12.44
CA SER A 63 28.91 3.66 -11.95
C SER A 63 28.35 4.66 -12.98
N ASP A 64 28.51 4.36 -14.27
CA ASP A 64 28.07 5.25 -15.36
C ASP A 64 26.56 5.19 -15.61
N ASP A 65 25.91 4.07 -15.22
CA ASP A 65 24.47 3.85 -15.39
C ASP A 65 23.67 4.26 -14.12
N MET A 66 24.32 4.83 -13.13
CA MET A 66 23.72 5.13 -11.82
C MET A 66 22.73 6.31 -11.84
N GLN A 67 22.68 7.11 -12.91
CA GLN A 67 21.79 8.28 -13.01
C GLN A 67 20.31 7.87 -13.12
N ASP A 68 20.02 6.68 -13.62
CA ASP A 68 18.66 6.15 -13.82
C ASP A 68 18.22 5.15 -12.74
N VAL A 69 19.02 4.93 -11.69
CA VAL A 69 18.64 4.04 -10.59
C VAL A 69 17.64 4.74 -9.69
N PRO A 70 16.44 4.16 -9.49
CA PRO A 70 15.44 4.73 -8.58
C PRO A 70 16.01 4.93 -7.18
N GLY A 71 15.55 5.96 -6.48
CA GLY A 71 15.87 6.14 -5.07
C GLY A 71 15.43 4.96 -4.20
N PRO A 72 16.00 4.83 -2.98
CA PRO A 72 15.53 3.84 -2.03
C PRO A 72 14.08 4.13 -1.62
N THR A 73 13.39 3.15 -1.10
CA THR A 73 12.10 3.37 -0.45
C THR A 73 12.29 3.73 1.02
N ALA A 74 11.51 4.71 1.51
CA ALA A 74 11.41 5.03 2.93
C ALA A 74 10.11 4.46 3.48
N TRP A 75 10.21 3.54 4.42
CA TRP A 75 9.06 2.82 4.97
C TRP A 75 8.60 3.40 6.29
N PHE A 76 7.31 3.67 6.34
CA PHE A 76 6.62 4.17 7.51
C PHE A 76 5.49 3.22 7.89
N SER A 77 5.11 3.21 9.15
CA SER A 77 3.93 2.48 9.63
C SER A 77 3.16 3.33 10.62
N ILE A 78 1.85 3.18 10.62
CA ILE A 78 0.99 3.80 11.62
C ILE A 78 0.84 2.85 12.81
N ASP A 79 0.99 3.40 13.98
CA ASP A 79 0.68 2.76 15.25
C ASP A 79 -0.73 3.21 15.68
N PHE A 80 -1.70 2.33 15.54
CA PHE A 80 -3.08 2.56 15.96
C PHE A 80 -3.36 2.13 17.40
N ASN A 81 -2.31 1.81 18.19
CA ASN A 81 -2.45 1.24 19.53
C ASN A 81 -3.31 -0.02 19.55
N GLU A 82 -3.21 -0.85 18.52
CA GLU A 82 -3.95 -2.12 18.37
C GLU A 82 -5.48 -1.95 18.49
N ASP A 83 -6.01 -0.81 18.05
CA ASP A 83 -7.47 -0.54 18.02
C ASP A 83 -8.23 -1.61 17.23
N PHE A 84 -9.42 -1.96 17.72
CA PHE A 84 -10.32 -2.91 17.08
C PHE A 84 -11.14 -2.25 15.97
N SER A 85 -10.57 -2.14 14.79
CA SER A 85 -11.18 -1.46 13.64
C SER A 85 -12.22 -2.30 12.88
N ALA A 86 -12.23 -3.64 13.06
CA ALA A 86 -13.18 -4.52 12.39
C ALA A 86 -14.61 -4.41 12.93
N PHE A 87 -14.80 -3.78 14.08
CA PHE A 87 -16.07 -3.78 14.80
C PHE A 87 -16.79 -2.43 14.79
N HIS A 88 -16.12 -1.34 14.43
CA HIS A 88 -16.68 0.02 14.55
C HIS A 88 -16.29 0.90 13.37
N GLY A 89 -17.29 1.36 12.61
CA GLY A 89 -17.08 2.26 11.47
C GLY A 89 -16.46 3.59 11.87
N LYS A 90 -16.80 4.11 13.07
CA LYS A 90 -16.19 5.34 13.60
C LYS A 90 -14.69 5.21 13.84
N THR A 91 -14.23 4.06 14.32
CA THR A 91 -12.78 3.79 14.47
C THR A 91 -12.09 3.82 13.11
N LEU A 92 -12.70 3.23 12.06
CA LEU A 92 -12.17 3.29 10.70
C LEU A 92 -12.09 4.72 10.17
N GLU A 93 -13.11 5.56 10.43
CA GLU A 93 -13.10 6.96 10.02
C GLU A 93 -11.98 7.76 10.72
N ASP A 94 -11.80 7.57 12.03
CA ASP A 94 -10.74 8.22 12.80
C ASP A 94 -9.34 7.80 12.30
N GLN A 95 -9.16 6.51 12.00
CA GLN A 95 -7.93 5.98 11.41
C GLN A 95 -7.68 6.52 10.01
N ALA A 96 -8.70 6.55 9.16
CA ALA A 96 -8.60 7.07 7.79
C ALA A 96 -8.30 8.59 7.76
N TYR A 97 -8.91 9.35 8.68
CA TYR A 97 -8.59 10.77 8.84
C TYR A 97 -7.12 10.96 9.20
N TYR A 98 -6.62 10.18 10.15
CA TYR A 98 -5.21 10.21 10.55
C TYR A 98 -4.26 9.79 9.41
N VAL A 99 -4.64 8.80 8.58
CA VAL A 99 -3.87 8.42 7.38
C VAL A 99 -3.65 9.62 6.47
N ASN A 100 -4.68 10.41 6.17
CA ASN A 100 -4.54 11.59 5.32
C ASN A 100 -3.61 12.66 5.93
N GLU A 101 -3.66 12.86 7.26
CA GLU A 101 -2.71 13.76 7.93
C GLU A 101 -1.25 13.24 7.82
N VAL A 102 -1.07 11.93 7.93
CA VAL A 102 0.25 11.29 7.71
C VAL A 102 0.71 11.46 6.27
N VAL A 103 -0.16 11.21 5.29
CA VAL A 103 0.17 11.38 3.86
C VAL A 103 0.59 12.82 3.58
N ARG A 104 -0.16 13.82 4.09
CA ARG A 104 0.19 15.24 3.97
C ARG A 104 1.56 15.54 4.60
N TYR A 105 1.82 14.99 5.79
CA TYR A 105 3.10 15.15 6.49
C TYR A 105 4.27 14.55 5.69
N LEU A 106 4.12 13.32 5.18
CA LEU A 106 5.15 12.67 4.38
C LEU A 106 5.44 13.44 3.09
N ARG A 107 4.41 13.91 2.38
CA ARG A 107 4.57 14.75 1.19
C ARG A 107 5.31 16.05 1.49
N ALA A 108 4.98 16.70 2.61
CA ALA A 108 5.70 17.91 3.04
C ALA A 108 7.16 17.62 3.39
N MET A 109 7.46 16.49 4.02
CA MET A 109 8.82 16.06 4.34
C MET A 109 9.69 15.89 3.08
N TYR A 110 9.11 15.34 2.02
CA TYR A 110 9.80 15.07 0.76
C TYR A 110 9.54 16.13 -0.33
N SER A 111 8.91 17.25 -0.02
CA SER A 111 8.49 18.29 -0.98
C SER A 111 9.64 18.92 -1.78
N ARG A 112 10.87 18.91 -1.26
CA ARG A 112 12.06 19.42 -1.98
C ARG A 112 12.37 18.65 -3.27
N GLN A 113 11.73 17.49 -3.48
CA GLN A 113 11.95 16.57 -4.59
C GLN A 113 10.85 16.64 -5.65
N GLY A 114 9.93 17.60 -5.52
CA GLY A 114 8.78 17.76 -6.40
C GLY A 114 7.47 17.29 -5.76
N ASN A 115 6.43 17.17 -6.56
CA ASN A 115 5.10 16.74 -6.10
C ASN A 115 5.04 15.20 -5.99
N MET A 116 5.61 14.65 -4.92
CA MET A 116 5.63 13.19 -4.70
C MET A 116 4.30 12.67 -4.16
N SER A 117 3.92 11.50 -4.63
CA SER A 117 2.85 10.69 -4.07
C SER A 117 3.39 9.66 -3.06
N VAL A 118 2.49 9.12 -2.25
CA VAL A 118 2.79 8.10 -1.24
C VAL A 118 2.22 6.77 -1.71
N GLY A 119 3.06 5.72 -1.70
CA GLY A 119 2.58 4.36 -1.86
C GLY A 119 2.00 3.82 -0.54
N ILE A 120 0.93 3.04 -0.60
CA ILE A 120 0.32 2.44 0.59
C ILE A 120 0.33 0.92 0.49
N VAL A 121 0.66 0.26 1.61
CA VAL A 121 0.41 -1.17 1.82
C VAL A 121 -0.53 -1.33 3.00
N GLY A 122 -1.74 -1.84 2.77
CA GLY A 122 -2.74 -2.09 3.81
C GLY A 122 -2.92 -3.58 4.07
N HIS A 123 -2.86 -4.00 5.34
CA HIS A 123 -3.17 -5.36 5.73
C HIS A 123 -4.57 -5.45 6.33
N SER A 124 -5.36 -6.44 5.93
CA SER A 124 -6.68 -6.69 6.50
C SER A 124 -7.53 -5.41 6.51
N MET A 125 -8.08 -4.99 7.65
CA MET A 125 -8.84 -3.74 7.78
C MET A 125 -8.04 -2.49 7.40
N GLY A 126 -6.70 -2.53 7.43
CA GLY A 126 -5.84 -1.43 6.98
C GLY A 126 -6.03 -1.07 5.50
N GLY A 127 -6.40 -2.04 4.65
CA GLY A 127 -6.78 -1.76 3.26
C GLY A 127 -8.12 -1.03 3.13
N ILE A 128 -9.07 -1.30 4.03
CA ILE A 128 -10.34 -0.55 4.12
C ILE A 128 -10.07 0.89 4.60
N VAL A 129 -9.21 1.06 5.62
CA VAL A 129 -8.78 2.39 6.08
C VAL A 129 -8.14 3.19 4.93
N ALA A 130 -7.27 2.57 4.13
CA ALA A 130 -6.64 3.22 2.97
C ALA A 130 -7.68 3.69 1.94
N ARG A 131 -8.67 2.84 1.59
CA ARG A 131 -9.75 3.21 0.66
C ARG A 131 -10.66 4.28 1.24
N LEU A 132 -11.00 4.18 2.52
CA LEU A 132 -11.84 5.18 3.20
C LEU A 132 -11.15 6.55 3.24
N ALA A 133 -9.84 6.60 3.44
CA ALA A 133 -9.07 7.84 3.44
C ALA A 133 -9.27 8.65 2.14
N LEU A 134 -9.39 7.99 0.98
CA LEU A 134 -9.64 8.65 -0.30
C LEU A 134 -10.97 9.40 -0.35
N THR A 135 -11.94 9.01 0.46
CA THR A 135 -13.32 9.54 0.45
C THR A 135 -13.53 10.70 1.42
N LEU A 136 -12.56 10.98 2.28
CA LEU A 136 -12.70 11.96 3.34
C LEU A 136 -12.37 13.39 2.84
N PRO A 137 -12.95 14.44 3.47
CA PRO A 137 -12.76 15.82 3.03
C PRO A 137 -11.33 16.33 3.19
N ASN A 138 -10.50 15.67 4.02
CA ASN A 138 -9.08 15.99 4.17
C ASN A 138 -8.15 15.20 3.22
N ALA A 139 -8.72 14.45 2.25
CA ALA A 139 -7.96 13.79 1.21
C ALA A 139 -7.43 14.82 0.20
N GLU A 140 -6.16 14.69 -0.18
CA GLU A 140 -5.57 15.50 -1.24
C GLU A 140 -5.56 14.69 -2.55
N PRO A 141 -6.08 15.23 -3.67
CA PRO A 141 -6.05 14.55 -4.95
C PRO A 141 -4.62 14.16 -5.37
N SER A 142 -4.45 12.98 -5.94
CA SER A 142 -3.15 12.46 -6.41
C SER A 142 -2.04 12.40 -5.34
N SER A 143 -2.41 12.45 -4.06
CA SER A 143 -1.44 12.30 -2.97
C SER A 143 -1.02 10.86 -2.73
N ILE A 144 -1.84 9.92 -3.15
CA ILE A 144 -1.62 8.48 -3.11
C ILE A 144 -1.71 7.97 -4.54
N ASP A 145 -0.69 7.25 -5.02
CA ASP A 145 -0.64 6.71 -6.39
C ASP A 145 -0.96 5.22 -6.47
N THR A 146 -0.57 4.48 -5.46
CA THR A 146 -0.73 3.02 -5.41
C THR A 146 -1.14 2.56 -4.02
N ILE A 147 -2.14 1.67 -3.97
CA ILE A 147 -2.58 0.98 -2.77
C ILE A 147 -2.48 -0.52 -3.02
N VAL A 148 -1.57 -1.20 -2.34
CA VAL A 148 -1.49 -2.66 -2.29
C VAL A 148 -2.19 -3.14 -1.03
N THR A 149 -3.16 -4.02 -1.15
CA THR A 149 -3.89 -4.58 -0.01
C THR A 149 -3.65 -6.07 0.12
N LEU A 150 -3.46 -6.52 1.35
CA LEU A 150 -3.15 -7.89 1.69
C LEU A 150 -4.28 -8.46 2.56
N SER A 151 -4.96 -9.49 2.10
CA SER A 151 -6.09 -10.12 2.81
C SER A 151 -7.08 -9.08 3.36
N THR A 152 -7.51 -8.14 2.50
CA THR A 152 -8.43 -7.05 2.88
C THR A 152 -9.86 -7.40 2.50
N PRO A 153 -10.86 -7.26 3.40
CA PRO A 153 -12.26 -7.56 3.11
C PRO A 153 -12.92 -6.43 2.31
N HIS A 154 -12.64 -6.34 1.00
CA HIS A 154 -13.15 -5.26 0.15
C HIS A 154 -14.64 -5.34 -0.14
N ALA A 155 -15.18 -6.54 -0.30
CA ALA A 155 -16.55 -6.74 -0.76
C ALA A 155 -17.60 -6.48 0.32
N PHE A 156 -17.33 -6.93 1.55
CA PHE A 156 -18.25 -6.79 2.68
C PHE A 156 -17.49 -6.76 4.01
N PRO A 157 -18.10 -6.15 5.06
CA PRO A 157 -17.48 -6.08 6.37
C PRO A 157 -17.36 -7.47 7.01
N PRO A 158 -16.28 -7.77 7.73
CA PRO A 158 -16.11 -9.05 8.40
C PRO A 158 -17.12 -9.26 9.53
N VAL A 159 -17.66 -8.19 10.11
CA VAL A 159 -18.68 -8.19 11.15
C VAL A 159 -19.81 -7.24 10.76
N PRO A 160 -20.91 -7.73 10.16
CA PRO A 160 -21.95 -6.89 9.56
C PRO A 160 -23.04 -6.45 10.55
N PHE A 161 -22.72 -6.28 11.84
CA PHE A 161 -23.74 -5.99 12.87
C PHE A 161 -23.86 -4.51 13.22
N GLU A 162 -23.03 -3.65 12.66
CA GLU A 162 -23.02 -2.22 12.97
C GLU A 162 -23.32 -1.38 11.73
N ARG A 163 -24.32 -0.52 11.83
CA ARG A 163 -24.76 0.34 10.73
C ARG A 163 -23.66 1.28 10.22
N SER A 164 -22.74 1.71 11.10
CA SER A 164 -21.64 2.59 10.70
C SER A 164 -20.64 1.88 9.78
N MET A 165 -20.48 0.54 9.93
CA MET A 165 -19.69 -0.27 9.02
C MET A 165 -20.32 -0.34 7.63
N GLU A 166 -21.63 -0.57 7.54
CA GLU A 166 -22.34 -0.55 6.26
C GLU A 166 -22.19 0.79 5.55
N GLN A 167 -22.28 1.90 6.29
CA GLN A 167 -22.09 3.24 5.74
C GLN A 167 -20.67 3.45 5.20
N VAL A 168 -19.64 2.94 5.89
CA VAL A 168 -18.25 2.97 5.42
C VAL A 168 -18.13 2.21 4.10
N TYR A 169 -18.64 0.98 4.03
CA TYR A 169 -18.58 0.17 2.82
C TYR A 169 -19.37 0.77 1.66
N ALA A 170 -20.57 1.28 1.91
CA ALA A 170 -21.35 2.01 0.90
C ALA A 170 -20.56 3.22 0.35
N ARG A 171 -19.92 3.99 1.23
CA ARG A 171 -19.11 5.15 0.84
C ARG A 171 -17.91 4.76 -0.04
N ILE A 172 -17.10 3.79 0.39
CA ILE A 172 -15.90 3.40 -0.36
C ILE A 172 -16.24 2.73 -1.70
N ASN A 173 -17.39 2.04 -1.81
CA ASN A 173 -17.83 1.37 -3.02
C ASN A 173 -18.47 2.34 -4.02
N ALA A 174 -19.14 3.38 -3.53
CA ALA A 174 -19.71 4.45 -4.37
C ALA A 174 -18.63 5.46 -4.85
N TYR A 175 -17.46 5.50 -4.24
CA TYR A 175 -16.45 6.51 -4.53
C TYR A 175 -15.77 6.24 -5.87
N LYS A 176 -15.94 7.19 -6.80
CA LYS A 176 -15.31 7.20 -8.12
C LYS A 176 -14.70 8.59 -8.35
N ASN A 177 -13.44 8.64 -8.74
CA ASN A 177 -12.74 9.88 -9.04
C ASN A 177 -11.67 9.62 -10.11
N ASP A 178 -11.45 10.56 -11.01
CA ASP A 178 -10.44 10.48 -12.09
C ASP A 178 -9.00 10.37 -11.54
N THR A 179 -8.79 10.77 -10.29
CA THR A 179 -7.50 10.71 -9.59
C THR A 179 -7.32 9.47 -8.70
N MET A 180 -8.15 8.44 -8.90
CA MET A 180 -8.04 7.19 -8.14
C MET A 180 -6.64 6.57 -8.27
N PRO A 181 -6.03 6.15 -7.15
CA PRO A 181 -4.80 5.38 -7.18
C PRO A 181 -5.00 4.02 -7.87
N LEU A 182 -3.90 3.39 -8.28
CA LEU A 182 -3.92 1.97 -8.61
C LEU A 182 -4.20 1.17 -7.34
N ILE A 183 -5.21 0.29 -7.36
CA ILE A 183 -5.52 -0.59 -6.22
C ILE A 183 -5.22 -2.03 -6.61
N VAL A 184 -4.32 -2.68 -5.89
CA VAL A 184 -3.99 -4.09 -6.05
C VAL A 184 -4.42 -4.85 -4.82
N SER A 185 -5.38 -5.77 -4.96
CA SER A 185 -5.83 -6.65 -3.89
C SER A 185 -5.20 -8.03 -4.03
N ILE A 186 -4.53 -8.50 -2.98
CA ILE A 186 -3.89 -9.82 -2.93
C ILE A 186 -4.56 -10.63 -1.82
N ALA A 187 -5.29 -11.67 -2.20
CA ALA A 187 -5.93 -12.61 -1.28
C ALA A 187 -4.98 -13.75 -0.89
N GLY A 188 -5.00 -14.16 0.38
CA GLY A 188 -4.17 -15.24 0.90
C GLY A 188 -4.54 -16.63 0.37
N GLY A 189 -5.76 -16.83 -0.10
CA GLY A 189 -6.25 -18.11 -0.59
C GLY A 189 -6.78 -19.01 0.53
N ILE A 190 -6.80 -20.33 0.32
CA ILE A 190 -7.45 -21.30 1.20
C ILE A 190 -6.85 -21.38 2.61
N LEU A 191 -5.59 -20.97 2.80
CA LEU A 191 -4.97 -20.96 4.13
C LEU A 191 -5.30 -19.69 4.93
N ASP A 192 -5.92 -18.68 4.31
CA ASP A 192 -6.49 -17.56 5.04
C ASP A 192 -7.85 -17.96 5.62
N THR A 193 -7.81 -18.45 6.85
CA THR A 193 -9.01 -18.92 7.56
C THR A 193 -9.81 -17.78 8.21
N GLN A 194 -9.27 -16.56 8.24
CA GLN A 194 -9.95 -15.39 8.81
C GLN A 194 -10.76 -14.64 7.76
N LEU A 195 -10.35 -14.71 6.48
CA LEU A 195 -10.99 -13.99 5.40
C LEU A 195 -11.12 -14.86 4.16
N SER A 196 -12.35 -15.04 3.67
CA SER A 196 -12.55 -15.72 2.39
C SER A 196 -11.96 -14.89 1.24
N SER A 197 -11.45 -15.59 0.22
CA SER A 197 -10.87 -14.93 -0.95
C SER A 197 -11.89 -14.06 -1.71
N ASP A 198 -13.16 -14.43 -1.70
CA ASP A 198 -14.25 -13.65 -2.31
C ASP A 198 -14.40 -12.28 -1.63
N ALA A 199 -14.25 -12.23 -0.31
CA ALA A 199 -14.30 -10.98 0.42
C ALA A 199 -13.18 -10.01 0.03
N SER A 200 -12.03 -10.52 -0.45
CA SER A 200 -10.92 -9.69 -0.93
C SER A 200 -11.09 -9.17 -2.36
N SER A 201 -12.14 -9.58 -3.07
CA SER A 201 -12.37 -9.16 -4.46
C SER A 201 -12.78 -7.69 -4.56
N LEU A 202 -12.19 -6.99 -5.52
CA LEU A 202 -12.58 -5.62 -5.89
C LEU A 202 -13.71 -5.59 -6.93
N SER A 203 -14.08 -6.74 -7.52
CA SER A 203 -15.11 -6.84 -8.55
C SER A 203 -16.49 -7.25 -8.04
N LEU A 204 -16.63 -7.59 -6.76
CA LEU A 204 -17.90 -7.98 -6.13
C LEU A 204 -18.71 -6.77 -5.60
N PHE A 205 -18.56 -5.61 -6.22
CA PHE A 205 -19.39 -4.44 -5.92
C PHE A 205 -20.76 -4.53 -6.63
N GLU A 206 -21.71 -3.72 -6.17
CA GLU A 206 -23.11 -3.73 -6.64
C GLU A 206 -23.28 -3.74 -8.17
N ASP A 207 -22.36 -3.12 -8.92
CA ASP A 207 -22.37 -3.06 -10.38
C ASP A 207 -21.60 -4.22 -11.05
N GLY A 208 -20.98 -5.12 -10.30
CA GLY A 208 -20.13 -6.20 -10.84
C GLY A 208 -18.88 -5.72 -11.60
N LYS A 209 -18.53 -4.44 -11.47
CA LYS A 209 -17.37 -3.83 -12.13
C LYS A 209 -16.34 -3.40 -11.10
N ALA A 210 -15.13 -3.92 -11.25
CA ALA A 210 -13.99 -3.43 -10.49
C ALA A 210 -13.71 -1.94 -10.83
N PRO A 211 -13.12 -1.16 -9.90
CA PRO A 211 -12.62 0.18 -10.24
C PRO A 211 -11.70 0.13 -11.46
N GLU A 212 -11.73 1.13 -12.32
CA GLU A 212 -10.99 1.14 -13.59
C GLU A 212 -9.48 0.91 -13.45
N ARG A 213 -8.92 1.33 -12.31
CA ARG A 213 -7.49 1.14 -11.96
C ARG A 213 -7.35 0.17 -10.81
N SER A 214 -7.78 -1.07 -11.01
CA SER A 214 -7.71 -2.08 -9.97
C SER A 214 -7.39 -3.47 -10.51
N LEU A 215 -6.71 -4.25 -9.66
CA LEU A 215 -6.37 -5.64 -9.91
C LEU A 215 -6.65 -6.47 -8.67
N SER A 216 -7.40 -7.56 -8.79
CA SER A 216 -7.52 -8.58 -7.75
C SER A 216 -6.76 -9.83 -8.16
N THR A 217 -5.95 -10.37 -7.25
CA THR A 217 -5.16 -11.58 -7.47
C THR A 217 -5.05 -12.41 -6.20
N PHE A 218 -4.57 -13.64 -6.34
CA PHE A 218 -4.32 -14.56 -5.25
C PHE A 218 -2.82 -14.81 -5.08
N THR A 219 -2.40 -15.11 -3.87
CA THR A 219 -1.02 -15.55 -3.61
C THR A 219 -0.66 -16.77 -4.46
N THR A 220 -1.61 -17.66 -4.71
CA THR A 220 -1.45 -18.85 -5.57
C THR A 220 -1.23 -18.53 -7.05
N ALA A 221 -1.62 -17.35 -7.53
CA ALA A 221 -1.43 -16.92 -8.92
C ALA A 221 -0.11 -16.16 -9.13
N LEU A 222 0.59 -15.81 -8.04
CA LEU A 222 1.84 -15.08 -8.13
C LEU A 222 3.01 -16.02 -8.42
N ALA A 223 3.70 -15.78 -9.53
CA ALA A 223 4.88 -16.55 -9.89
C ALA A 223 5.91 -16.57 -8.74
N SER A 224 6.59 -17.69 -8.51
CA SER A 224 7.53 -17.96 -7.42
C SER A 224 6.91 -18.08 -6.01
N LEU A 225 5.62 -17.81 -5.83
CA LEU A 225 4.90 -18.07 -4.59
C LEU A 225 4.05 -19.35 -4.73
N TRP A 226 3.12 -19.39 -5.68
CA TRP A 226 2.30 -20.55 -6.08
C TRP A 226 1.62 -21.28 -4.91
N SER A 227 1.48 -20.65 -3.75
CA SER A 227 0.92 -21.22 -2.53
C SER A 227 -0.05 -20.25 -1.87
N SER A 228 -1.04 -20.80 -1.19
CA SER A 228 -1.87 -20.04 -0.26
C SER A 228 -1.05 -19.60 0.95
N VAL A 229 -1.43 -18.51 1.57
CA VAL A 229 -0.76 -17.92 2.73
C VAL A 229 -1.80 -17.55 3.79
N ASP A 230 -1.49 -17.86 5.05
CA ASP A 230 -2.31 -17.50 6.21
C ASP A 230 -2.48 -15.99 6.35
N HIS A 231 -3.59 -15.57 6.98
CA HIS A 231 -3.98 -14.16 7.15
C HIS A 231 -2.89 -13.28 7.77
N LEU A 232 -2.19 -13.79 8.77
CA LEU A 232 -1.11 -13.04 9.42
C LEU A 232 0.23 -13.25 8.71
N ALA A 233 0.47 -14.45 8.17
CA ALA A 233 1.70 -14.76 7.47
C ALA A 233 1.89 -13.96 6.18
N ILE A 234 0.81 -13.45 5.58
CA ILE A 234 0.86 -12.71 4.31
C ILE A 234 1.77 -11.47 4.37
N VAL A 235 1.90 -10.83 5.54
CA VAL A 235 2.74 -9.63 5.71
C VAL A 235 4.24 -9.93 5.84
N TRP A 236 4.62 -11.19 6.07
CA TRP A 236 6.02 -11.61 6.23
C TRP A 236 6.42 -12.82 5.36
N CYS A 237 5.52 -13.33 4.53
CA CYS A 237 5.84 -14.33 3.52
C CYS A 237 6.97 -13.82 2.61
N ASP A 238 8.10 -14.54 2.58
CA ASP A 238 9.34 -14.08 1.93
C ASP A 238 9.15 -13.76 0.45
N GLN A 239 8.52 -14.66 -0.30
CA GLN A 239 8.29 -14.48 -1.73
C GLN A 239 7.37 -13.30 -2.02
N LEU A 240 6.32 -13.10 -1.20
CA LEU A 240 5.36 -12.02 -1.39
C LEU A 240 5.97 -10.66 -1.04
N ARG A 241 6.60 -10.55 0.15
CA ARG A 241 7.25 -9.29 0.57
C ARG A 241 8.32 -8.84 -0.41
N ALA A 242 9.07 -9.80 -0.99
CA ALA A 242 10.08 -9.50 -1.99
C ALA A 242 9.48 -8.93 -3.27
N ARG A 243 8.28 -9.39 -3.67
CA ARG A 243 7.57 -8.85 -4.84
C ARG A 243 7.01 -7.47 -4.58
N ILE A 244 6.35 -7.28 -3.44
CA ILE A 244 5.82 -5.97 -3.04
C ILE A 244 6.96 -4.94 -2.96
N ALA A 245 8.06 -5.28 -2.29
CA ALA A 245 9.22 -4.40 -2.22
C ALA A 245 9.77 -4.03 -3.60
N ARG A 246 9.86 -5.04 -4.50
CA ARG A 246 10.36 -4.83 -5.87
C ARG A 246 9.42 -3.99 -6.72
N SER A 247 8.11 -4.09 -6.55
CA SER A 247 7.16 -3.24 -7.28
C SER A 247 7.36 -1.78 -6.92
N PHE A 248 7.45 -1.43 -5.65
CA PHE A 248 7.73 -0.07 -5.23
C PHE A 248 9.11 0.45 -5.67
N LEU A 249 10.13 -0.41 -5.79
CA LEU A 249 11.44 -0.04 -6.30
C LEU A 249 11.48 0.15 -7.83
N ARG A 250 10.69 -0.62 -8.59
CA ARG A 250 10.66 -0.57 -10.05
C ARG A 250 9.72 0.50 -10.60
N ASP A 251 8.57 0.66 -9.98
CA ASP A 251 7.53 1.53 -10.52
C ASP A 251 7.96 2.99 -10.54
N TYR A 252 8.78 3.41 -9.61
CA TYR A 252 9.29 4.78 -9.63
C TYR A 252 10.34 5.06 -10.71
N ALA A 253 11.05 4.06 -11.21
CA ALA A 253 11.87 4.23 -12.42
C ALA A 253 11.03 4.49 -13.67
N TYR A 254 9.80 3.98 -13.69
CA TYR A 254 8.84 4.13 -14.80
C TYR A 254 7.81 5.26 -14.56
N PHE A 255 7.49 5.61 -13.30
CA PHE A 255 6.43 6.56 -12.96
C PHE A 255 6.90 8.02 -12.94
N GLY A 256 8.21 8.28 -12.92
CA GLY A 256 8.76 9.65 -12.83
C GLY A 256 8.46 10.54 -14.02
N SER A 257 8.12 10.02 -15.21
CA SER A 257 7.82 10.85 -16.38
C SER A 257 6.76 10.33 -17.36
N ASP A 258 6.45 9.03 -17.40
CA ASP A 258 5.75 8.47 -18.58
C ASP A 258 4.49 7.63 -18.30
N PHE A 259 4.18 7.24 -17.07
CA PHE A 259 3.04 6.35 -16.83
C PHE A 259 1.69 7.03 -17.05
N ALA A 260 1.56 8.29 -16.74
CA ALA A 260 0.37 9.07 -17.07
C ALA A 260 0.12 9.13 -18.58
N HIS A 261 1.18 9.05 -19.40
CA HIS A 261 1.09 9.05 -20.86
C HIS A 261 0.82 7.66 -21.45
N ARG A 262 1.43 6.59 -20.94
CA ARG A 262 1.32 5.23 -21.50
C ARG A 262 0.02 4.51 -21.14
N THR A 263 -0.52 4.73 -19.94
CA THR A 263 -1.82 4.14 -19.57
C THR A 263 -2.96 4.72 -20.41
N ARG A 264 -2.89 5.98 -20.81
CA ARG A 264 -3.86 6.59 -21.74
C ARG A 264 -3.77 6.00 -23.15
N HIS A 265 -2.61 5.59 -23.62
CA HIS A 265 -2.43 4.98 -24.95
C HIS A 265 -2.79 3.49 -24.96
N SER A 266 -2.42 2.70 -23.94
CA SER A 266 -2.73 1.27 -23.89
C SER A 266 -4.23 0.98 -23.77
N ILE A 267 -4.98 1.83 -23.08
CA ILE A 267 -6.46 1.68 -22.95
C ILE A 267 -7.16 2.10 -24.26
N ARG A 268 -6.57 3.00 -25.05
CA ARG A 268 -7.13 3.38 -26.36
C ARG A 268 -6.94 2.32 -27.44
N ASP A 269 -5.84 1.60 -27.42
CA ASP A 269 -5.52 0.55 -28.42
C ASP A 269 -6.26 -0.77 -28.19
N GLN A 270 -6.71 -1.05 -26.97
CA GLN A 270 -7.55 -2.23 -26.68
C GLN A 270 -9.05 -2.01 -26.98
N ARG A 271 -9.46 -0.79 -27.37
CA ARG A 271 -10.85 -0.46 -27.77
C ARG A 271 -11.02 -0.27 -29.29
N ARG A 272 -10.01 -0.58 -30.07
CA ARG A 272 -10.07 -0.73 -31.53
C ARG A 272 -9.92 -2.20 -31.94
#